data_1b71f915d414d124a5945737d87213d5
#
_entry.id   1b71f915d414d124a5945737d87213d5
#
_cell.length_a   1.000
_cell.length_b   1.000
_cell.length_c   1.000
_cell.angle_alpha   90.00
_cell.angle_beta   90.00
_cell.angle_gamma   90.00
#
_symmetry.space_group_name_H-M   'P 1'
#
loop_
_entity.id
_entity.type
_entity.pdbx_description
1 polymer ?
#
loop_
_entity_poly.entity_id
_entity_poly.type
_entity_poly.pdbx_seq_one_letter_code
_entity_poly.pdbx_strand_id
1 'polypeptide(L)'
;PSRFWLINRKTAEIEYNVIPAGDVRLRVAQTGQLDVPDTYLACQYENVATVLIDGTEVTLSQNPGRNAMASWTRNGFDYLLLCEEPQMNLLGGVIQDFVTQTTASTVSGQQVTQE
;
A
#
# COMPACT_ATOMS: atom_id res chain seq x y z
N PRO A 1 13.76 0.52 9.88
CA PRO A 1 13.95 -0.19 8.94
C PRO A 1 13.70 0.12 7.53
N SER A 2 13.57 1.37 7.20
CA SER A 2 12.95 1.64 5.94
C SER A 2 13.70 2.68 5.20
N ARG A 3 13.58 2.61 3.91
CA ARG A 3 14.05 3.68 3.06
C ARG A 3 12.86 4.52 2.64
N PHE A 4 13.13 5.78 2.39
CA PHE A 4 12.11 6.74 2.03
C PHE A 4 12.54 7.47 0.76
N TRP A 5 11.63 7.56 -0.20
CA TRP A 5 11.84 8.31 -1.43
C TRP A 5 10.66 9.21 -1.71
N LEU A 6 10.94 10.27 -2.46
CA LEU A 6 9.88 11.14 -2.99
C LEU A 6 9.89 10.98 -4.51
N ILE A 7 8.81 10.44 -5.05
CA ILE A 7 8.66 10.16 -6.47
C ILE A 7 7.95 11.34 -7.12
N ASN A 8 8.61 11.97 -8.09
CA ASN A 8 8.04 13.11 -8.84
C ASN A 8 7.49 14.20 -7.92
N ARG A 9 8.07 14.34 -6.71
CA ARG A 9 7.69 15.35 -5.72
C ARG A 9 6.23 15.25 -5.25
N LYS A 10 5.52 14.18 -5.59
CA LYS A 10 4.10 14.04 -5.26
C LYS A 10 3.77 12.75 -4.55
N THR A 11 4.56 11.72 -4.78
CA THR A 11 4.33 10.41 -4.19
C THR A 11 5.48 10.08 -3.28
N ALA A 12 5.18 9.80 -2.01
CA ALA A 12 6.17 9.27 -1.07
C ALA A 12 6.21 7.76 -1.18
N GLU A 13 7.40 7.17 -1.16
CA GLU A 13 7.55 5.73 -1.14
C GLU A 13 8.38 5.34 0.07
N ILE A 14 7.87 4.39 0.84
CA ILE A 14 8.53 3.85 2.02
C ILE A 14 8.72 2.36 1.82
N GLU A 15 9.96 1.91 1.90
CA GLU A 15 10.28 0.49 1.77
C GLU A 15 10.40 -0.12 3.14
N TYR A 16 9.71 -1.23 3.35
CA TYR A 16 9.73 -1.98 4.60
C TYR A 16 10.24 -3.38 4.33
N ASN A 17 10.98 -3.92 5.28
CA ASN A 17 11.34 -5.32 5.28
C ASN A 17 10.46 -6.02 6.31
N VAL A 18 9.46 -6.74 5.84
CA VAL A 18 8.47 -7.41 6.70
C VAL A 18 8.82 -8.88 6.77
N ILE A 19 9.45 -9.27 7.86
CA ILE A 19 9.86 -10.65 8.08
C ILE A 19 8.70 -11.42 8.73
N PRO A 20 8.33 -12.59 8.19
CA PRO A 20 8.91 -13.31 7.06
C PRO A 20 8.29 -12.98 5.71
N ALA A 21 7.42 -12.00 5.63
CA ALA A 21 6.64 -11.75 4.41
C ALA A 21 7.46 -11.13 3.27
N GLY A 22 8.67 -10.63 3.55
CA GLY A 22 9.56 -10.06 2.54
C GLY A 22 9.47 -8.55 2.45
N ASP A 23 9.98 -8.02 1.36
CA ASP A 23 10.02 -6.57 1.18
C ASP A 23 8.69 -6.08 0.61
N VAL A 24 8.19 -5.01 1.19
CA VAL A 24 7.00 -4.32 0.68
C VAL A 24 7.32 -2.84 0.56
N ARG A 25 6.65 -2.17 -0.37
CA ARG A 25 6.79 -0.73 -0.55
C ARG A 25 5.42 -0.09 -0.44
N LEU A 26 5.31 0.93 0.38
CA LEU A 26 4.08 1.70 0.52
C LEU A 26 4.28 3.04 -0.17
N ARG A 27 3.41 3.35 -1.12
CA ARG A 27 3.37 4.67 -1.76
C ARG A 27 2.16 5.44 -1.27
N VAL A 28 2.36 6.72 -1.01
CA VAL A 28 1.32 7.61 -0.49
C VAL A 28 1.37 8.92 -1.26
N ALA A 29 0.23 9.40 -1.68
CA ALA A 29 0.12 10.68 -2.35
C ALA A 29 -1.26 11.28 -2.09
N GLN A 30 -1.38 12.59 -2.30
CA GLN A 30 -2.70 13.19 -2.32
C GLN A 30 -3.54 12.53 -3.42
N THR A 31 -4.84 12.45 -3.19
CA THR A 31 -5.75 11.81 -4.14
C THR A 31 -5.56 12.36 -5.55
N GLY A 32 -5.36 11.46 -6.50
CA GLY A 32 -5.12 11.79 -7.88
C GLY A 32 -3.66 12.03 -8.25
N GLN A 33 -2.74 12.00 -7.28
CA GLN A 33 -1.32 12.28 -7.52
C GLN A 33 -0.44 11.03 -7.37
N LEU A 34 -1.04 9.87 -7.12
CA LEU A 34 -0.27 8.65 -6.87
C LEU A 34 0.39 8.16 -8.14
N ASP A 35 1.69 7.89 -8.04
CA ASP A 35 2.47 7.33 -9.14
C ASP A 35 2.56 5.82 -8.94
N VAL A 36 2.07 5.06 -9.92
CA VAL A 36 2.10 3.60 -9.91
C VAL A 36 3.26 3.14 -10.78
N PRO A 37 4.16 2.28 -10.29
CA PRO A 37 5.27 1.81 -11.12
C PRO A 37 4.77 1.14 -12.39
N ASP A 38 5.45 1.41 -13.51
CA ASP A 38 5.04 0.88 -14.81
C ASP A 38 4.95 -0.64 -14.81
N THR A 39 5.84 -1.30 -14.08
CA THR A 39 5.85 -2.76 -14.01
C THR A 39 4.59 -3.31 -13.38
N TYR A 40 3.99 -2.56 -12.43
CA TYR A 40 2.73 -2.97 -11.83
C TYR A 40 1.53 -2.52 -12.67
N LEU A 41 1.62 -1.34 -13.25
CA LEU A 41 0.53 -0.78 -14.05
C LEU A 41 0.28 -1.58 -15.31
N ALA A 42 1.33 -2.03 -15.99
CA ALA A 42 1.23 -2.79 -17.22
C ALA A 42 0.97 -4.28 -17.00
N CYS A 43 1.03 -4.74 -15.77
CA CYS A 43 0.87 -6.16 -15.45
C CYS A 43 -0.58 -6.59 -15.59
N GLN A 44 -0.80 -7.78 -16.13
CA GLN A 44 -2.12 -8.40 -16.08
C GLN A 44 -2.20 -9.25 -14.83
N TYR A 45 -3.29 -9.10 -14.07
CA TYR A 45 -3.45 -9.80 -12.80
C TYR A 45 -4.47 -10.91 -12.93
N GLU A 46 -4.14 -12.07 -12.38
CA GLU A 46 -5.05 -13.22 -12.39
C GLU A 46 -6.27 -12.95 -11.54
N ASN A 47 -6.07 -12.26 -10.42
CA ASN A 47 -7.14 -11.99 -9.48
C ASN A 47 -7.17 -10.51 -9.15
N VAL A 48 -8.36 -9.91 -9.28
CA VAL A 48 -8.59 -8.54 -8.85
C VAL A 48 -9.88 -8.56 -8.03
N ALA A 49 -9.80 -8.09 -6.81
CA ALA A 49 -10.95 -8.11 -5.91
C ALA A 49 -10.97 -6.84 -5.06
N THR A 50 -12.16 -6.46 -4.62
CA THR A 50 -12.33 -5.37 -3.67
C THR A 50 -12.80 -5.98 -2.36
N VAL A 51 -12.11 -5.66 -1.28
CA VAL A 51 -12.44 -6.13 0.06
C VAL A 51 -12.57 -4.95 0.99
N LEU A 52 -13.32 -5.14 2.08
CA LEU A 52 -13.45 -4.11 3.12
C LEU A 52 -12.55 -4.46 4.28
N ILE A 53 -11.70 -3.51 4.66
CA ILE A 53 -10.82 -3.65 5.82
C ILE A 53 -11.03 -2.40 6.67
N ASP A 54 -11.53 -2.59 7.88
CA ASP A 54 -11.84 -1.48 8.79
C ASP A 54 -12.69 -0.40 8.11
N GLY A 55 -13.67 -0.82 7.32
CA GLY A 55 -14.57 0.09 6.63
C GLY A 55 -13.97 0.76 5.40
N THR A 56 -12.75 0.43 5.05
CA THR A 56 -12.06 0.99 3.88
C THR A 56 -12.09 -0.01 2.74
N GLU A 57 -12.50 0.44 1.55
CA GLU A 57 -12.45 -0.41 0.36
C GLU A 57 -11.02 -0.51 -0.13
N VAL A 58 -10.55 -1.74 -0.25
CA VAL A 58 -9.19 -2.03 -0.72
C VAL A 58 -9.29 -2.86 -1.98
N THR A 59 -8.68 -2.38 -3.05
CA THR A 59 -8.59 -3.15 -4.29
C THR A 59 -7.29 -3.93 -4.26
N LEU A 60 -7.42 -5.25 -4.32
CA LEU A 60 -6.29 -6.17 -4.32
C LEU A 60 -6.14 -6.80 -5.69
N SER A 61 -5.00 -6.56 -6.31
CA SER A 61 -4.65 -7.14 -7.62
C SER A 61 -3.45 -8.05 -7.41
N GLN A 62 -3.54 -9.30 -7.85
CA GLN A 62 -2.47 -10.24 -7.52
C GLN A 62 -2.25 -11.29 -8.59
N ASN A 63 -0.99 -11.66 -8.73
CA ASN A 63 -0.52 -12.86 -9.40
C ASN A 63 0.16 -13.71 -8.33
N PRO A 64 -0.50 -14.78 -7.85
CA PRO A 64 -0.05 -15.50 -6.67
C PRO A 64 1.44 -15.90 -6.74
N GLY A 65 2.18 -15.54 -5.69
CA GLY A 65 3.59 -15.87 -5.58
C GLY A 65 4.53 -15.01 -6.41
N ARG A 66 4.00 -14.12 -7.26
CA ARG A 66 4.81 -13.30 -8.15
C ARG A 66 4.78 -11.83 -7.78
N ASN A 67 3.61 -11.24 -7.77
CA ASN A 67 3.46 -9.86 -7.32
C ASN A 67 2.02 -9.59 -6.91
N ALA A 68 1.86 -8.58 -6.08
CA ALA A 68 0.54 -8.14 -5.66
C ALA A 68 0.60 -6.66 -5.34
N MET A 69 -0.52 -5.98 -5.54
CA MET A 69 -0.66 -4.62 -5.06
C MET A 69 -2.04 -4.43 -4.45
N ALA A 70 -2.08 -3.61 -3.42
CA ALA A 70 -3.32 -3.24 -2.76
C ALA A 70 -3.41 -1.73 -2.77
N SER A 71 -4.58 -1.20 -3.09
CA SER A 71 -4.77 0.24 -3.15
C SER A 71 -6.02 0.65 -2.39
N TRP A 72 -5.94 1.80 -1.73
CA TRP A 72 -7.08 2.36 -1.02
C TRP A 72 -6.90 3.87 -0.91
N THR A 73 -8.01 4.53 -0.61
CA THR A 73 -8.03 5.98 -0.44
C THR A 73 -8.63 6.29 0.94
N ARG A 74 -8.00 7.21 1.65
CA ARG A 74 -8.49 7.61 2.96
C ARG A 74 -8.08 9.05 3.25
N ASN A 75 -9.06 9.85 3.65
CA ASN A 75 -8.84 11.22 4.10
C ASN A 75 -8.03 12.08 3.12
N GLY A 76 -8.33 11.94 1.82
CA GLY A 76 -7.68 12.76 0.80
C GLY A 76 -6.34 12.25 0.34
N PHE A 77 -5.96 11.04 0.73
CA PHE A 77 -4.72 10.40 0.29
C PHE A 77 -5.00 9.06 -0.36
N ASP A 78 -4.24 8.78 -1.41
CA ASP A 78 -4.22 7.47 -2.04
C ASP A 78 -3.03 6.69 -1.50
N TYR A 79 -3.26 5.41 -1.22
CA TYR A 79 -2.25 4.50 -0.72
C TYR A 79 -2.10 3.34 -1.68
N LEU A 80 -0.87 2.89 -1.88
CA LEU A 80 -0.57 1.75 -2.73
C LEU A 80 0.49 0.91 -2.06
N LEU A 81 0.16 -0.33 -1.77
CA LEU A 81 1.09 -1.30 -1.21
C LEU A 81 1.57 -2.23 -2.30
N LEU A 82 2.87 -2.30 -2.51
CA LEU A 82 3.49 -3.11 -3.56
C LEU A 82 4.22 -4.26 -2.90
N CYS A 83 3.87 -5.49 -3.28
CA CYS A 83 4.43 -6.70 -2.70
C CYS A 83 5.06 -7.54 -3.80
N GLU A 84 6.35 -7.83 -3.69
CA GLU A 84 7.06 -8.66 -4.65
C GLU A 84 7.25 -10.04 -4.06
N GLU A 85 6.91 -11.05 -4.84
CA GLU A 85 7.02 -12.46 -4.46
C GLU A 85 6.43 -12.74 -3.07
N PRO A 86 5.19 -12.28 -2.83
CA PRO A 86 4.62 -12.43 -1.48
C PRO A 86 4.36 -13.88 -1.12
N GLN A 87 4.53 -14.18 0.16
CA GLN A 87 4.04 -15.45 0.70
C GLN A 87 2.53 -15.33 0.84
N MET A 88 1.80 -16.11 0.06
CA MET A 88 0.36 -15.91 -0.07
C MET A 88 -0.40 -16.12 1.23
N ASN A 89 0.09 -17.01 2.09
CA ASN A 89 -0.54 -17.25 3.38
C ASN A 89 -0.37 -16.08 4.36
N LEU A 90 0.54 -15.14 4.07
CA LEU A 90 0.79 -13.99 4.93
C LEU A 90 0.27 -12.69 4.34
N LEU A 91 -0.04 -12.68 3.03
CA LEU A 91 -0.35 -11.46 2.31
C LEU A 91 -1.56 -10.74 2.90
N GLY A 92 -2.62 -11.47 3.20
CA GLY A 92 -3.85 -10.86 3.73
C GLY A 92 -3.61 -10.12 5.03
N GLY A 93 -2.84 -10.75 5.94
CA GLY A 93 -2.52 -10.12 7.22
C GLY A 93 -1.64 -8.89 7.06
N VAL A 94 -0.69 -8.93 6.14
CA VAL A 94 0.19 -7.80 5.87
C VAL A 94 -0.63 -6.62 5.36
N ILE A 95 -1.51 -6.86 4.38
CA ILE A 95 -2.36 -5.81 3.82
C ILE A 95 -3.25 -5.23 4.90
N GLN A 96 -3.87 -6.08 5.71
CA GLN A 96 -4.73 -5.62 6.79
C GLN A 96 -3.98 -4.73 7.77
N ASP A 97 -2.76 -5.12 8.14
CA ASP A 97 -1.94 -4.33 9.06
C ASP A 97 -1.64 -2.96 8.50
N PHE A 98 -1.26 -2.88 7.21
CA PHE A 98 -0.97 -1.59 6.61
C PHE A 98 -2.21 -0.71 6.50
N VAL A 99 -3.34 -1.26 6.11
CA VAL A 99 -4.59 -0.50 6.02
C VAL A 99 -4.98 0.03 7.40
N THR A 100 -4.93 -0.82 8.41
CA THR A 100 -5.26 -0.43 9.79
C THR A 100 -4.32 0.65 10.29
N GLN A 101 -3.01 0.50 10.05
CA GLN A 101 -2.03 1.48 10.48
C GLN A 101 -2.21 2.82 9.79
N THR A 102 -2.51 2.83 8.50
CA THR A 102 -2.71 4.11 7.80
C THR A 102 -3.95 4.82 8.31
N THR A 103 -4.99 4.09 8.66
CA THR A 103 -6.17 4.68 9.28
C THR A 103 -5.81 5.32 10.62
N ALA A 104 -5.11 4.59 11.47
CA ALA A 104 -4.69 5.10 12.78
C ALA A 104 -3.67 6.23 12.62
N SER A 105 -2.72 6.06 11.70
CA SER A 105 -1.68 7.07 11.45
C SER A 105 -2.27 8.37 10.94
N THR A 106 -3.30 8.30 10.11
CA THR A 106 -3.96 9.50 9.60
C THR A 106 -4.54 10.31 10.75
N VAL A 107 -5.22 9.64 11.70
CA VAL A 107 -5.75 10.32 12.87
C VAL A 107 -4.62 10.88 13.71
N SER A 108 -3.61 10.07 13.98
CA SER A 108 -2.46 10.50 14.79
C SER A 108 -1.69 11.61 14.09
N GLY A 109 -1.52 11.50 12.77
CA GLY A 109 -0.83 12.51 11.99
C GLY A 109 -1.52 13.86 12.03
N GLN A 110 -2.84 13.86 12.02
CA GLN A 110 -3.60 15.09 12.12
C GLN A 110 -3.38 15.73 13.47
N GLN A 111 -3.33 14.94 14.55
CA GLN A 111 -3.07 15.45 15.86
C GLN A 111 -1.67 16.05 15.96
N VAL A 112 -0.70 15.38 15.40
CA VAL A 112 0.69 15.85 15.40
C VAL A 112 0.83 17.15 14.61
N THR A 113 0.18 17.22 13.45
CA THR A 113 0.29 18.41 12.61
C THR A 113 -0.36 19.64 13.23
N GLN A 114 -1.29 19.45 14.12
CA GLN A 114 -1.93 20.56 14.81
C GLN A 114 -1.05 21.16 15.89
N GLU A 115 -0.06 20.43 16.31
CA GLU A 115 0.87 20.92 17.30
C GLU A 115 1.94 21.83 16.69
#